data_379ec31abc297dc1145c05441caa2e3e
#
_entry.id   379ec31abc297dc1145c05441caa2e3e
#
_cell.length_a   1.000
_cell.length_b   1.000
_cell.length_c   1.000
_cell.angle_alpha   90.00
_cell.angle_beta   90.00
_cell.angle_gamma   90.00
#
_symmetry.space_group_name_H-M   'P 1'
#
loop_
_entity.id
_entity.type
_entity.pdbx_description
1 polymer ?
#
loop_
_entity_poly.entity_id
_entity_poly.type
_entity_poly.pdbx_seq_one_letter_code
_entity_poly.pdbx_strand_id
1 'polypeptide(L)'
;MNPEDYREQIEAALSYGGETHTFEDVVQMLVEGRAQAWCNGSSIAITEIVYFPRKRALHCFLAGGKSKEILEMMPSAIKWGQANGCTDFTIAGRKGWQRVLRKHGWSPRMTVMGLPIPIPDNPCYGAGVTTENVK
;
A
#
# COMPACT_ATOMS: atom_id res chain seq x y z
N MET A 1 -0.30 -16.99 -10.12
CA MET A 1 0.65 -15.86 -10.29
C MET A 1 1.91 -16.13 -9.49
N ASN A 2 3.06 -15.94 -10.09
CA ASN A 2 4.34 -16.05 -9.41
C ASN A 2 4.89 -14.65 -9.15
N PRO A 3 5.07 -14.24 -7.87
CA PRO A 3 5.59 -12.90 -7.58
C PRO A 3 6.94 -12.59 -8.22
N GLU A 4 7.77 -13.60 -8.45
CA GLU A 4 9.07 -13.41 -9.10
C GLU A 4 8.94 -12.80 -10.51
N ASP A 5 7.86 -13.09 -11.20
CA ASP A 5 7.62 -12.55 -12.54
C ASP A 5 7.45 -11.02 -12.50
N TYR A 6 7.18 -10.47 -11.33
CA TYR A 6 6.94 -9.04 -11.13
C TYR A 6 7.95 -8.42 -10.16
N ARG A 7 9.05 -9.12 -9.87
CA ARG A 7 10.06 -8.64 -8.91
C ARG A 7 10.55 -7.24 -9.25
N GLU A 8 10.85 -6.99 -10.52
CA GLU A 8 11.37 -5.69 -10.93
C GLU A 8 10.37 -4.57 -10.66
N GLN A 9 9.11 -4.78 -11.01
CA GLN A 9 8.05 -3.80 -10.79
C GLN A 9 7.80 -3.58 -9.30
N ILE A 10 7.81 -4.65 -8.52
CA ILE A 10 7.60 -4.57 -7.07
C ILE A 10 8.75 -3.80 -6.41
N GLU A 11 9.98 -4.16 -6.74
CA GLU A 11 11.15 -3.50 -6.15
C GLU A 11 11.23 -2.02 -6.53
N ALA A 12 10.90 -1.69 -7.79
CA ALA A 12 10.87 -0.30 -8.22
C ALA A 12 9.83 0.49 -7.44
N ALA A 13 8.63 -0.07 -7.27
CA ALA A 13 7.58 0.60 -6.52
C ALA A 13 7.95 0.78 -5.04
N LEU A 14 8.57 -0.22 -4.44
CA LEU A 14 9.02 -0.13 -3.04
C LEU A 14 10.05 0.97 -2.84
N SER A 15 10.95 1.17 -3.80
CA SER A 15 11.97 2.22 -3.68
C SER A 15 11.34 3.62 -3.68
N TYR A 16 10.23 3.81 -4.37
CA TYR A 16 9.49 5.07 -4.34
C TYR A 16 8.63 5.23 -3.09
N GLY A 17 8.25 4.13 -2.48
CA GLY A 17 7.35 4.12 -1.33
C GLY A 17 8.04 4.26 0.03
N GLY A 18 9.32 4.62 0.04
CA GLY A 18 10.07 4.80 1.29
C GLY A 18 10.70 3.53 1.84
N GLU A 19 10.78 2.49 1.02
CA GLU A 19 11.46 1.24 1.38
C GLU A 19 10.92 0.60 2.66
N THR A 20 9.61 0.63 2.82
CA THR A 20 8.94 0.09 3.99
C THR A 20 8.93 -1.43 4.06
N HIS A 21 9.13 -2.08 2.92
CA HIS A 21 9.11 -3.53 2.78
C HIS A 21 10.22 -3.97 1.84
N THR A 22 10.71 -5.20 2.02
CA THR A 22 11.51 -5.86 1.00
C THR A 22 10.57 -6.64 0.07
N PHE A 23 11.11 -7.10 -1.06
CA PHE A 23 10.35 -8.00 -1.94
C PHE A 23 9.87 -9.23 -1.17
N GLU A 24 10.75 -9.80 -0.34
CA GLU A 24 10.43 -10.98 0.45
C GLU A 24 9.31 -10.72 1.46
N ASP A 25 9.27 -9.53 2.03
CA ASP A 25 8.19 -9.14 2.93
C ASP A 25 6.85 -9.15 2.20
N VAL A 26 6.81 -8.62 0.98
CA VAL A 26 5.59 -8.60 0.17
C VAL A 26 5.15 -10.02 -0.16
N VAL A 27 6.08 -10.89 -0.56
CA VAL A 27 5.78 -12.29 -0.84
C VAL A 27 5.18 -12.96 0.39
N GLN A 28 5.76 -12.69 1.56
CA GLN A 28 5.26 -13.27 2.81
C GLN A 28 3.83 -12.81 3.11
N MET A 29 3.52 -11.55 2.89
CA MET A 29 2.17 -11.04 3.07
C MET A 29 1.18 -11.73 2.13
N LEU A 30 1.58 -11.96 0.89
CA LEU A 30 0.75 -12.67 -0.08
C LEU A 30 0.51 -14.11 0.33
N VAL A 31 1.55 -14.81 0.76
CA VAL A 31 1.46 -16.19 1.22
C VAL A 31 0.54 -16.32 2.42
N GLU A 32 0.62 -15.37 3.34
CA GLU A 32 -0.20 -15.38 4.56
C GLU A 32 -1.63 -14.87 4.33
N GLY A 33 -1.94 -14.42 3.14
CA GLY A 33 -3.29 -13.90 2.84
C GLY A 33 -3.56 -12.52 3.40
N ARG A 34 -2.52 -11.80 3.83
CA ARG A 34 -2.64 -10.43 4.35
C ARG A 34 -2.62 -9.38 3.26
N ALA A 35 -2.26 -9.76 2.06
CA ALA A 35 -2.24 -8.87 0.91
C ALA A 35 -2.78 -9.58 -0.31
N GLN A 36 -3.22 -8.81 -1.30
CA GLN A 36 -3.76 -9.32 -2.55
C GLN A 36 -2.93 -8.75 -3.71
N ALA A 37 -2.63 -9.62 -4.67
CA ALA A 37 -1.92 -9.22 -5.89
C ALA A 37 -2.89 -9.14 -7.06
N TRP A 38 -2.82 -8.05 -7.79
CA TRP A 38 -3.62 -7.80 -8.98
C TRP A 38 -2.66 -7.61 -10.14
N CYS A 39 -2.74 -8.48 -11.13
CA CYS A 39 -1.80 -8.49 -12.25
C CYS A 39 -2.52 -8.31 -13.57
N ASN A 40 -1.92 -7.50 -14.45
CA ASN A 40 -2.43 -7.28 -15.80
C ASN A 40 -1.24 -6.96 -16.69
N GLY A 41 -0.97 -7.83 -17.68
CA GLY A 41 0.19 -7.68 -18.55
C GLY A 41 1.49 -7.68 -17.75
N SER A 42 2.26 -6.60 -17.87
CA SER A 42 3.51 -6.44 -17.12
C SER A 42 3.34 -5.64 -15.83
N SER A 43 2.10 -5.34 -15.45
CA SER A 43 1.81 -4.46 -14.33
C SER A 43 1.22 -5.22 -13.15
N ILE A 44 1.50 -4.72 -11.95
CA ILE A 44 1.03 -5.33 -10.71
C ILE A 44 0.63 -4.24 -9.72
N ALA A 45 -0.42 -4.52 -8.97
CA ALA A 45 -0.80 -3.71 -7.81
C ALA A 45 -0.97 -4.64 -6.62
N ILE A 46 -0.55 -4.20 -5.46
CA ILE A 46 -0.67 -4.95 -4.22
C ILE A 46 -1.55 -4.17 -3.27
N THR A 47 -2.61 -4.81 -2.80
CA THR A 47 -3.54 -4.19 -1.86
C THR A 47 -3.54 -4.95 -0.54
N GLU A 48 -4.04 -4.29 0.49
CA GLU A 48 -4.31 -4.90 1.79
C GLU A 48 -5.62 -4.32 2.32
N ILE A 49 -6.29 -5.05 3.19
CA ILE A 49 -7.47 -4.51 3.86
C ILE A 49 -7.00 -3.86 5.16
N VAL A 50 -7.33 -2.59 5.32
CA VAL A 50 -7.06 -1.87 6.56
C VAL A 50 -8.33 -1.82 7.38
N TYR A 51 -8.26 -2.33 8.60
CA TYR A 51 -9.41 -2.43 9.50
C TYR A 51 -9.42 -1.25 10.46
N PHE A 52 -10.38 -0.36 10.25
CA PHE A 52 -10.63 0.73 11.18
C PHE A 52 -11.82 0.35 12.08
N PRO A 53 -11.99 1.00 13.24
CA PRO A 53 -13.13 0.68 14.11
C PRO A 53 -14.49 0.81 13.43
N ARG A 54 -14.60 1.72 12.47
CA ARG A 54 -15.89 2.03 11.84
C ARG A 54 -16.02 1.56 10.41
N LYS A 55 -14.93 1.13 9.78
CA LYS A 55 -14.98 0.73 8.37
C LYS A 55 -13.74 -0.05 7.98
N ARG A 56 -13.79 -0.65 6.80
CA ARG A 56 -12.66 -1.31 6.17
C ARG A 56 -12.32 -0.58 4.89
N ALA A 57 -11.03 -0.40 4.64
CA ALA A 57 -10.55 0.21 3.42
C ALA A 57 -9.69 -0.81 2.67
N LEU A 58 -9.91 -0.91 1.37
CA LEU A 58 -8.98 -1.61 0.49
C LEU A 58 -7.88 -0.61 0.15
N HIS A 59 -6.67 -0.86 0.59
CA HIS A 59 -5.57 0.07 0.45
C HIS A 59 -4.51 -0.49 -0.50
N CYS A 60 -4.26 0.21 -1.60
CA CYS A 60 -3.17 -0.12 -2.50
C CYS A 60 -1.91 0.59 -2.03
N PHE A 61 -0.96 -0.17 -1.52
CA PHE A 61 0.29 0.41 -1.02
C PHE A 61 1.44 0.25 -2.01
N LEU A 62 1.21 -0.45 -3.12
CA LEU A 62 2.23 -0.70 -4.11
C LEU A 62 1.57 -0.88 -5.47
N ALA A 63 2.10 -0.19 -6.48
CA ALA A 63 1.68 -0.37 -7.86
C ALA A 63 2.87 -0.10 -8.77
N GLY A 64 3.14 -1.01 -9.68
CA GLY A 64 4.24 -0.89 -10.62
C GLY A 64 3.83 -1.35 -12.00
N GLY A 65 4.29 -0.60 -13.01
CA GLY A 65 4.01 -0.88 -14.39
C GLY A 65 3.29 0.27 -15.08
N LYS A 66 2.42 -0.08 -16.03
CA LYS A 66 1.71 0.90 -16.85
C LYS A 66 0.40 1.30 -16.20
N SER A 67 0.16 2.61 -16.10
CA SER A 67 -1.06 3.12 -15.47
C SER A 67 -2.33 2.59 -16.13
N LYS A 68 -2.33 2.46 -17.46
CA LYS A 68 -3.48 1.93 -18.17
C LYS A 68 -3.82 0.51 -17.72
N GLU A 69 -2.81 -0.35 -17.61
CA GLU A 69 -3.01 -1.72 -17.16
C GLU A 69 -3.51 -1.78 -15.72
N ILE A 70 -2.99 -0.91 -14.88
CA ILE A 70 -3.41 -0.85 -13.48
C ILE A 70 -4.86 -0.38 -13.38
N LEU A 71 -5.23 0.66 -14.13
CA LEU A 71 -6.60 1.16 -14.13
C LEU A 71 -7.61 0.12 -14.60
N GLU A 72 -7.23 -0.72 -15.54
CA GLU A 72 -8.09 -1.78 -16.04
C GLU A 72 -8.42 -2.84 -14.98
N MET A 73 -7.59 -2.97 -13.96
CA MET A 73 -7.81 -3.93 -12.88
C MET A 73 -8.72 -3.39 -11.77
N MET A 74 -8.93 -2.09 -11.70
CA MET A 74 -9.67 -1.47 -10.60
C MET A 74 -11.08 -1.99 -10.40
N PRO A 75 -11.89 -2.19 -11.47
CA PRO A 75 -13.24 -2.71 -11.27
C PRO A 75 -13.26 -4.05 -10.55
N SER A 76 -12.33 -4.94 -10.87
CA SER A 76 -12.22 -6.25 -10.20
C SER A 76 -11.83 -6.09 -8.74
N ALA A 77 -10.88 -5.19 -8.45
CA ALA A 77 -10.45 -4.94 -7.08
C ALA A 77 -11.56 -4.33 -6.25
N ILE A 78 -12.31 -3.40 -6.81
CA ILE A 78 -13.46 -2.79 -6.14
C ILE A 78 -14.52 -3.84 -5.81
N LYS A 79 -14.83 -4.70 -6.76
CA LYS A 79 -15.81 -5.75 -6.57
C LYS A 79 -15.40 -6.71 -5.45
N TRP A 80 -14.12 -7.09 -5.46
CA TRP A 80 -13.57 -7.95 -4.42
C TRP A 80 -13.62 -7.27 -3.06
N GLY A 81 -13.26 -5.99 -3.00
CA GLY A 81 -13.31 -5.21 -1.77
C GLY A 81 -14.72 -5.13 -1.20
N GLN A 82 -15.71 -4.88 -2.05
CA GLN A 82 -17.12 -4.86 -1.64
C GLN A 82 -17.53 -6.20 -1.02
N ALA A 83 -17.14 -7.30 -1.65
CA ALA A 83 -17.45 -8.63 -1.14
C ALA A 83 -16.82 -8.91 0.22
N ASN A 84 -15.74 -8.20 0.54
CA ASN A 84 -15.01 -8.34 1.81
C ASN A 84 -15.33 -7.22 2.80
N GLY A 85 -16.39 -6.46 2.56
CA GLY A 85 -16.87 -5.44 3.49
C GLY A 85 -16.13 -4.12 3.45
N CYS A 86 -15.35 -3.88 2.41
CA CYS A 86 -14.66 -2.59 2.26
C CYS A 86 -15.62 -1.53 1.73
N THR A 87 -15.54 -0.35 2.30
CA THR A 87 -16.37 0.80 1.89
C THR A 87 -15.55 1.89 1.21
N ASP A 88 -14.22 1.80 1.31
CA ASP A 88 -13.30 2.75 0.68
C ASP A 88 -12.20 2.01 -0.06
N PHE A 89 -11.72 2.65 -1.12
CA PHE A 89 -10.51 2.24 -1.81
C PHE A 89 -9.55 3.41 -1.72
N THR A 90 -8.36 3.18 -1.14
CA THR A 90 -7.35 4.21 -0.99
C THR A 90 -6.06 3.77 -1.66
N ILE A 91 -5.24 4.74 -2.04
CA ILE A 91 -3.94 4.47 -2.62
C ILE A 91 -2.93 5.47 -2.08
N ALA A 92 -1.77 4.96 -1.70
CA ALA A 92 -0.61 5.77 -1.37
C ALA A 92 0.36 5.64 -2.55
N GLY A 93 0.62 6.73 -3.22
CA GLY A 93 1.45 6.71 -4.41
C GLY A 93 2.04 8.07 -4.70
N ARG A 94 2.85 8.11 -5.76
CA ARG A 94 3.48 9.36 -6.19
C ARG A 94 2.42 10.35 -6.67
N LYS A 95 2.75 11.62 -6.61
CA LYS A 95 1.83 12.71 -6.99
C LYS A 95 1.25 12.55 -8.41
N GLY A 96 2.00 11.93 -9.31
CA GLY A 96 1.52 11.70 -10.67
C GLY A 96 0.22 10.89 -10.73
N TRP A 97 -0.01 10.03 -9.75
CA TRP A 97 -1.23 9.25 -9.66
C TRP A 97 -2.47 10.10 -9.44
N GLN A 98 -2.35 11.26 -8.76
CA GLN A 98 -3.49 12.16 -8.56
C GLN A 98 -4.09 12.61 -9.88
N ARG A 99 -3.24 12.97 -10.83
CA ARG A 99 -3.72 13.42 -12.14
C ARG A 99 -4.48 12.32 -12.88
N VAL A 100 -3.93 11.12 -12.86
CA VAL A 100 -4.53 9.98 -13.54
C VAL A 100 -5.84 9.57 -12.88
N LEU A 101 -5.84 9.46 -11.56
CA LEU A 101 -6.97 8.93 -10.81
C LEU A 101 -8.14 9.89 -10.72
N ARG A 102 -7.90 11.20 -10.75
CA ARG A 102 -9.00 12.18 -10.73
C ARG A 102 -10.00 11.99 -11.85
N LYS A 103 -9.53 11.54 -12.99
CA LYS A 103 -10.41 11.28 -14.15
C LYS A 103 -11.34 10.09 -13.91
N HIS A 104 -11.08 9.30 -12.89
CA HIS A 104 -11.83 8.09 -12.56
C HIS A 104 -12.59 8.19 -11.23
N GLY A 105 -12.83 9.42 -10.77
CA GLY A 105 -13.63 9.66 -9.57
C GLY A 105 -12.85 9.67 -8.26
N TRP A 106 -11.54 9.58 -8.31
CA TRP A 106 -10.72 9.64 -7.11
C TRP A 106 -10.46 11.11 -6.73
N SER A 107 -10.34 11.34 -5.43
CA SER A 107 -9.98 12.66 -4.90
C SER A 107 -8.97 12.51 -3.78
N PRO A 108 -8.04 13.46 -3.63
CA PRO A 108 -7.11 13.43 -2.51
C PRO A 108 -7.87 13.66 -1.20
N ARG A 109 -7.56 12.87 -0.18
CA ARG A 109 -8.22 12.98 1.14
C ARG A 109 -7.33 13.50 2.22
N MET A 110 -6.04 13.14 2.18
CA MET A 110 -5.08 13.61 3.17
C MET A 110 -3.67 13.49 2.61
N THR A 111 -2.76 14.21 3.23
CA THR A 111 -1.34 14.17 2.88
C THR A 111 -0.57 13.53 4.01
N VAL A 112 0.32 12.61 3.67
CA VAL A 112 1.26 12.02 4.62
C VAL A 112 2.53 12.87 4.60
N MET A 113 2.91 13.38 5.75
CA MET A 113 4.15 14.13 5.92
C MET A 113 5.11 13.31 6.74
N GLY A 114 6.39 13.33 6.40
CA GLY A 114 7.39 12.53 7.07
C GLY A 114 8.53 13.37 7.64
N LEU A 115 8.96 13.00 8.83
CA LEU A 115 10.14 13.56 9.46
C LEU A 115 11.03 12.39 9.88
N PRO A 116 12.24 12.27 9.33
CA PRO A 116 13.14 11.22 9.78
C PRO A 116 13.47 11.38 11.26
N ILE A 117 13.42 10.26 11.97
CA ILE A 117 13.77 10.26 13.40
C ILE A 117 15.11 9.57 13.54
N PRO A 118 16.13 10.24 14.11
CA PRO A 118 17.43 9.60 14.29
C PRO A 118 17.34 8.44 15.27
N ILE A 119 18.14 7.40 15.01
CA ILE A 119 18.25 6.27 15.94
C ILE A 119 19.01 6.74 17.17
N PRO A 120 18.46 6.57 18.39
CA PRO A 120 19.18 6.98 19.59
C PRO A 120 20.40 6.08 19.86
N ASP A 121 21.42 6.65 20.47
CA ASP A 121 22.61 5.89 20.84
C ASP A 121 22.31 4.84 21.89
N ASN A 122 21.34 5.09 22.75
CA ASN A 122 20.95 4.17 23.79
C ASN A 122 19.70 3.42 23.38
N PRO A 123 19.80 2.12 23.05
CA PRO A 123 18.64 1.33 22.63
C PRO A 123 17.57 1.18 23.69
N CYS A 124 17.91 1.41 24.94
CA CYS A 124 16.91 1.37 26.03
C CYS A 124 16.05 2.61 26.08
N TYR A 125 16.36 3.60 25.28
CA TYR A 125 15.62 4.85 25.25
C TYR A 125 14.13 4.64 25.00
N GLY A 126 13.82 3.76 24.05
CA GLY A 126 12.43 3.47 23.75
C GLY A 126 11.67 2.80 24.88
N ALA A 127 12.38 2.13 25.78
CA ALA A 127 11.76 1.47 26.94
C ALA A 127 11.21 2.49 27.93
N GLY A 128 11.65 3.74 27.81
CA GLY A 128 11.12 4.81 28.64
C GLY A 128 9.70 5.21 28.32
N VAL A 129 9.15 4.67 27.22
CA VAL A 129 7.76 4.93 26.87
C VAL A 129 6.88 4.18 27.84
N THR A 130 6.27 4.91 28.72
CA THR A 130 5.41 4.38 29.75
C THR A 130 4.12 5.15 29.74
N THR A 131 3.20 4.78 30.62
CA THR A 131 1.93 5.49 30.73
C THR A 131 2.11 6.97 31.02
N GLU A 132 3.18 7.36 31.67
CA GLU A 132 3.42 8.77 31.98
C GLU A 132 3.68 9.60 30.72
N ASN A 133 4.13 8.97 29.62
CA ASN A 133 4.34 9.65 28.36
C ASN A 133 3.08 9.72 27.51
N VAL A 134 2.04 9.10 27.95
CA VAL A 134 0.77 9.00 27.20
C VAL A 134 -0.22 10.07 27.64
N LYS A 135 0.11 10.80 28.63
CA LYS A 135 -0.77 11.84 29.18
C LYS A 135 -1.15 12.92 28.20
#